data_3990b8fc911ea91fee899cb59beb28cc
#
_entry.id   3990b8fc911ea91fee899cb59beb28cc
#
_cell.length_a   1.000
_cell.length_b   1.000
_cell.length_c   1.000
_cell.angle_alpha   90.00
_cell.angle_beta   90.00
_cell.angle_gamma   90.00
#
_symmetry.space_group_name_H-M   'P 1'
#
loop_
_entity.id
_entity.type
_entity.pdbx_description
1 polymer ?
#
loop_
_entity_poly.entity_id
_entity_poly.type
_entity_poly.pdbx_seq_one_letter_code
_entity_poly.pdbx_strand_id
1 'polypeptide(L)'
;MSELTASGREQLQLSDALTVRTNALCLGLEDGVADILELVTPTTAELLRWWFGAEMTAARNGLNFHPGQRQAILNTIVAHEVLACVTLKDLYQQVAADALLHGNRLSEVSQAKHAHPKYCLKMATGTGKTWVLQALLIWQLLNKSAALEAGVDDARFTRHFLLVAPGLIVYERLLDAFLGKEVGGVRDFSS
;
A
#
# COMPACT_ATOMS: atom_id res chain seq x y z
N MET A 1 -26.57 11.83 3.28
CA MET A 1 -25.12 12.08 3.41
C MET A 1 -24.89 12.54 4.85
N SER A 2 -24.30 11.70 5.71
CA SER A 2 -23.98 12.10 7.07
C SER A 2 -22.84 13.14 7.03
N GLU A 3 -23.05 14.28 7.68
CA GLU A 3 -21.98 15.27 7.87
C GLU A 3 -20.86 14.62 8.67
N LEU A 4 -19.67 14.58 8.10
CA LEU A 4 -18.47 14.20 8.82
C LEU A 4 -18.21 15.20 9.93
N THR A 5 -17.97 14.72 11.15
CA THR A 5 -17.56 15.57 12.26
C THR A 5 -16.26 16.31 11.89
N ALA A 6 -15.98 17.47 12.53
CA ALA A 6 -14.76 18.24 12.27
C ALA A 6 -13.49 17.36 12.38
N SER A 7 -13.45 16.48 13.39
CA SER A 7 -12.37 15.49 13.56
C SER A 7 -12.25 14.51 12.39
N GLY A 8 -13.35 14.10 11.78
CA GLY A 8 -13.34 13.22 10.61
C GLY A 8 -12.78 13.89 9.36
N ARG A 9 -13.10 15.19 9.16
CA ARG A 9 -12.54 15.97 8.04
C ARG A 9 -11.05 16.20 8.20
N GLU A 10 -10.58 16.44 9.40
CA GLU A 10 -9.16 16.63 9.70
C GLU A 10 -8.33 15.34 9.45
N GLN A 11 -8.90 14.18 9.74
CA GLN A 11 -8.24 12.88 9.43
C GLN A 11 -8.17 12.61 7.93
N LEU A 12 -9.15 13.08 7.15
CA LEU A 12 -9.14 12.93 5.70
C LEU A 12 -8.12 13.82 5.02
N GLN A 13 -7.77 14.98 5.58
CA GLN A 13 -6.80 15.91 4.99
C GLN A 13 -5.46 15.27 4.65
N LEU A 14 -4.91 14.45 5.54
CA LEU A 14 -3.65 13.74 5.27
C LEU A 14 -3.81 12.72 4.13
N SER A 15 -4.89 11.95 4.15
CA SER A 15 -5.20 10.97 3.11
C SER A 15 -5.41 11.63 1.75
N ASP A 16 -6.14 12.74 1.73
CA ASP A 16 -6.42 13.49 0.51
C ASP A 16 -5.13 14.14 -0.05
N ALA A 17 -4.31 14.75 0.80
CA ALA A 17 -3.03 15.33 0.39
C ALA A 17 -2.07 14.27 -0.16
N LEU A 18 -1.97 13.11 0.50
CA LEU A 18 -1.20 11.98 -0.02
C LEU A 18 -1.74 11.49 -1.36
N THR A 19 -3.07 11.38 -1.49
CA THR A 19 -3.71 10.96 -2.74
C THR A 19 -3.43 11.93 -3.89
N VAL A 20 -3.50 13.23 -3.65
CA VAL A 20 -3.15 14.26 -4.64
C VAL A 20 -1.69 14.12 -5.08
N ARG A 21 -0.78 13.97 -4.13
CA ARG A 21 0.65 13.76 -4.42
C ARG A 21 0.88 12.48 -5.22
N THR A 22 0.26 11.38 -4.81
CA THR A 22 0.34 10.08 -5.48
C THR A 22 -0.17 10.17 -6.92
N ASN A 23 -1.32 10.79 -7.14
CA ASN A 23 -1.90 10.92 -8.47
C ASN A 23 -1.02 11.73 -9.42
N ALA A 24 -0.39 12.80 -8.92
CA ALA A 24 0.57 13.58 -9.70
C ALA A 24 1.77 12.73 -10.15
N LEU A 25 2.36 11.94 -9.25
CA LEU A 25 3.51 11.07 -9.53
C LEU A 25 3.17 9.88 -10.43
N CYS A 26 1.92 9.44 -10.40
CA CYS A 26 1.44 8.27 -11.17
C CYS A 26 0.76 8.63 -12.50
N LEU A 27 0.77 9.91 -12.88
CA LEU A 27 0.21 10.33 -14.16
C LEU A 27 0.98 9.67 -15.32
N GLY A 28 0.28 8.99 -16.21
CA GLY A 28 0.89 8.24 -17.31
C GLY A 28 1.46 6.86 -16.92
N LEU A 29 1.11 6.33 -15.74
CA LEU A 29 1.59 5.02 -15.30
C LEU A 29 1.14 3.88 -16.24
N GLU A 30 -0.04 3.99 -16.80
CA GLU A 30 -0.58 3.01 -17.76
C GLU A 30 0.25 2.96 -19.04
N ASP A 31 0.82 4.09 -19.43
CA ASP A 31 1.67 4.25 -20.62
C ASP A 31 3.17 4.05 -20.33
N GLY A 32 3.51 3.77 -19.05
CA GLY A 32 4.88 3.52 -18.62
C GLY A 32 5.79 4.76 -18.54
N VAL A 33 5.21 5.97 -18.49
CA VAL A 33 5.94 7.26 -18.50
C VAL A 33 5.79 8.07 -17.21
N ALA A 34 5.18 7.50 -16.17
CA ALA A 34 4.94 8.19 -14.90
C ALA A 34 6.24 8.45 -14.11
N ASP A 35 6.35 9.62 -13.49
CA ASP A 35 7.51 10.03 -12.67
C ASP A 35 7.82 9.04 -11.54
N ILE A 36 6.82 8.39 -10.98
CA ILE A 36 7.01 7.39 -9.91
C ILE A 36 8.00 6.28 -10.31
N LEU A 37 8.05 5.92 -11.59
CA LEU A 37 8.90 4.82 -12.09
C LEU A 37 10.40 5.12 -11.96
N GLU A 38 10.77 6.39 -11.89
CA GLU A 38 12.15 6.84 -11.68
C GLU A 38 12.49 7.04 -10.19
N LEU A 39 11.48 7.12 -9.32
CA LEU A 39 11.61 7.42 -7.90
C LEU A 39 11.62 6.17 -7.01
N VAL A 40 11.21 5.04 -7.55
CA VAL A 40 11.16 3.77 -6.83
C VAL A 40 12.30 2.85 -7.24
N THR A 41 12.48 1.73 -6.52
CA THR A 41 13.44 0.69 -6.92
C THR A 41 13.07 0.10 -8.29
N PRO A 42 14.05 -0.47 -9.02
CA PRO A 42 13.77 -1.19 -10.28
C PRO A 42 12.69 -2.27 -10.11
N THR A 43 12.73 -3.03 -9.02
CA THR A 43 11.75 -4.07 -8.70
C THR A 43 10.34 -3.49 -8.53
N THR A 44 10.21 -2.37 -7.82
CA THR A 44 8.92 -1.69 -7.66
C THR A 44 8.44 -1.14 -9.00
N ALA A 45 9.31 -0.55 -9.82
CA ALA A 45 8.94 -0.05 -11.14
C ALA A 45 8.42 -1.17 -12.05
N GLU A 46 9.05 -2.36 -12.03
CA GLU A 46 8.55 -3.54 -12.77
C GLU A 46 7.19 -4.02 -12.26
N LEU A 47 7.00 -4.08 -10.93
CA LEU A 47 5.71 -4.42 -10.33
C LEU A 47 4.61 -3.44 -10.72
N LEU A 48 4.90 -2.14 -10.72
CA LEU A 48 3.94 -1.11 -11.11
C LEU A 48 3.54 -1.23 -12.59
N ARG A 49 4.50 -1.49 -13.48
CA ARG A 49 4.21 -1.78 -14.90
C ARG A 49 3.38 -3.06 -15.05
N TRP A 50 3.73 -4.12 -14.31
CA TRP A 50 2.98 -5.37 -14.31
C TRP A 50 1.55 -5.21 -13.80
N TRP A 51 1.35 -4.46 -12.72
CA TRP A 51 0.02 -4.30 -12.13
C TRP A 51 -0.87 -3.33 -12.90
N PHE A 52 -0.31 -2.25 -13.43
CA PHE A 52 -1.08 -1.09 -13.87
C PHE A 52 -0.81 -0.66 -15.33
N GLY A 53 0.21 -1.20 -15.99
CA GLY A 53 0.48 -0.92 -17.40
C GLY A 53 -0.64 -1.41 -18.32
N ALA A 54 -0.98 -0.65 -19.35
CA ALA A 54 -2.12 -0.91 -20.24
C ALA A 54 -2.02 -2.27 -20.93
N GLU A 55 -0.84 -2.64 -21.41
CA GLU A 55 -0.59 -3.94 -22.05
C GLU A 55 -0.88 -5.11 -21.11
N MET A 56 -0.36 -5.05 -19.89
CA MET A 56 -0.51 -6.11 -18.87
C MET A 56 -1.94 -6.21 -18.37
N THR A 57 -2.62 -5.08 -18.19
CA THR A 57 -4.03 -5.07 -17.77
C THR A 57 -4.96 -5.60 -18.85
N ALA A 58 -4.69 -5.33 -20.12
CA ALA A 58 -5.43 -5.90 -21.26
C ALA A 58 -5.26 -7.42 -21.36
N ALA A 59 -4.04 -7.93 -21.15
CA ALA A 59 -3.74 -9.36 -21.22
C ALA A 59 -4.44 -10.22 -20.14
N ARG A 60 -4.83 -9.62 -18.99
CA ARG A 60 -5.42 -10.34 -17.85
C ARG A 60 -6.93 -10.57 -17.93
N ASN A 61 -7.60 -10.22 -19.02
CA ASN A 61 -9.04 -10.50 -19.25
C ASN A 61 -9.95 -10.08 -18.07
N GLY A 62 -9.73 -8.89 -17.51
CA GLY A 62 -10.56 -8.34 -16.44
C GLY A 62 -10.11 -8.69 -15.01
N LEU A 63 -9.11 -9.54 -14.79
CA LEU A 63 -8.52 -9.80 -13.48
C LEU A 63 -7.54 -8.68 -13.08
N ASN A 64 -8.08 -7.48 -12.89
CA ASN A 64 -7.30 -6.28 -12.61
C ASN A 64 -7.71 -5.64 -11.28
N PHE A 65 -6.79 -4.87 -10.70
CA PHE A 65 -7.12 -4.03 -9.55
C PHE A 65 -8.13 -2.96 -9.93
N HIS A 66 -9.21 -2.84 -9.18
CA HIS A 66 -10.12 -1.71 -9.37
C HIS A 66 -9.55 -0.40 -8.77
N PRO A 67 -10.10 0.78 -9.12
CA PRO A 67 -9.49 2.07 -8.77
C PRO A 67 -9.15 2.25 -7.29
N GLY A 68 -10.00 1.80 -6.37
CA GLY A 68 -9.75 1.90 -4.94
C GLY A 68 -8.60 1.02 -4.44
N GLN A 69 -8.42 -0.18 -5.02
CA GLN A 69 -7.29 -1.06 -4.71
C GLN A 69 -5.99 -0.46 -5.26
N ARG A 70 -6.01 0.02 -6.52
CA ARG A 70 -4.90 0.72 -7.15
C ARG A 70 -4.44 1.90 -6.29
N GLN A 71 -5.37 2.75 -5.88
CA GLN A 71 -5.05 3.92 -5.06
C GLN A 71 -4.45 3.54 -3.71
N ALA A 72 -4.98 2.51 -3.05
CA ALA A 72 -4.45 2.02 -1.77
C ALA A 72 -3.01 1.52 -1.90
N ILE A 73 -2.70 0.76 -2.94
CA ILE A 73 -1.34 0.26 -3.23
C ILE A 73 -0.40 1.43 -3.50
N LEU A 74 -0.77 2.33 -4.42
CA LEU A 74 0.06 3.47 -4.83
C LEU A 74 0.33 4.44 -3.68
N ASN A 75 -0.69 4.79 -2.87
CA ASN A 75 -0.50 5.64 -1.69
C ASN A 75 0.49 5.02 -0.69
N THR A 76 0.43 3.70 -0.49
CA THR A 76 1.35 3.01 0.41
C THR A 76 2.78 3.02 -0.12
N ILE A 77 2.98 2.74 -1.41
CA ILE A 77 4.30 2.77 -2.05
C ILE A 77 4.87 4.18 -2.01
N VAL A 78 4.08 5.20 -2.36
CA VAL A 78 4.54 6.60 -2.33
C VAL A 78 4.94 7.01 -0.92
N ALA A 79 4.12 6.76 0.09
CA ALA A 79 4.44 7.13 1.47
C ALA A 79 5.69 6.42 2.00
N HIS A 80 5.85 5.13 1.69
CA HIS A 80 6.90 4.31 2.26
C HIS A 80 8.22 4.38 1.48
N GLU A 81 8.16 4.29 0.17
CA GLU A 81 9.35 4.18 -0.68
C GLU A 81 9.79 5.52 -1.25
N VAL A 82 8.86 6.29 -1.83
CA VAL A 82 9.19 7.56 -2.49
C VAL A 82 9.45 8.67 -1.47
N LEU A 83 8.53 8.85 -0.51
CA LEU A 83 8.66 9.87 0.54
C LEU A 83 9.53 9.39 1.72
N ALA A 84 9.87 8.11 1.78
CA ALA A 84 10.67 7.49 2.83
C ALA A 84 10.18 7.83 4.26
N CYS A 85 8.88 7.89 4.45
CA CYS A 85 8.27 8.26 5.73
C CYS A 85 8.41 7.11 6.74
N VAL A 86 9.17 7.33 7.80
CA VAL A 86 9.36 6.39 8.90
C VAL A 86 8.32 6.61 9.98
N THR A 87 7.89 7.85 10.20
CA THR A 87 6.93 8.22 11.23
C THR A 87 5.70 8.90 10.62
N LEU A 88 4.60 8.95 11.38
CA LEU A 88 3.42 9.72 10.99
C LEU A 88 3.74 11.22 10.85
N LYS A 89 4.65 11.75 11.69
CA LYS A 89 5.12 13.13 11.59
C LYS A 89 5.79 13.40 10.26
N ASP A 90 6.66 12.50 9.79
CA ASP A 90 7.35 12.66 8.50
C ASP A 90 6.34 12.76 7.37
N LEU A 91 5.32 11.90 7.38
CA LEU A 91 4.27 11.93 6.36
C LEU A 91 3.53 13.27 6.33
N TYR A 92 3.13 13.79 7.51
CA TYR A 92 2.53 15.13 7.59
C TYR A 92 3.46 16.21 7.04
N GLN A 93 4.74 16.20 7.42
CA GLN A 93 5.72 17.18 6.96
C GLN A 93 5.89 17.18 5.44
N GLN A 94 5.79 16.00 4.81
CA GLN A 94 5.98 15.84 3.37
C GLN A 94 4.75 16.24 2.54
N VAL A 95 3.54 16.01 3.04
CA VAL A 95 2.32 16.17 2.22
C VAL A 95 1.29 17.14 2.78
N ALA A 96 1.31 17.45 4.07
CA ALA A 96 0.32 18.29 4.74
C ALA A 96 0.91 19.07 5.93
N ALA A 97 2.05 19.74 5.74
CA ALA A 97 2.80 20.41 6.81
C ALA A 97 1.94 21.42 7.59
N ASP A 98 1.08 22.17 6.91
CA ASP A 98 0.21 23.17 7.53
C ASP A 98 -0.75 22.56 8.55
N ALA A 99 -1.17 21.30 8.33
CA ALA A 99 -2.03 20.59 9.26
C ALA A 99 -1.38 20.38 10.63
N LEU A 100 -0.05 20.36 10.73
CA LEU A 100 0.68 20.22 12.00
C LEU A 100 0.57 21.47 12.88
N LEU A 101 0.24 22.63 12.29
CA LEU A 101 0.12 23.91 12.99
C LEU A 101 -1.24 24.06 13.70
N HIS A 102 -2.20 23.17 13.43
CA HIS A 102 -3.53 23.25 13.97
C HIS A 102 -3.70 22.39 15.23
N GLY A 103 -4.22 23.01 16.29
CA GLY A 103 -4.53 22.32 17.55
C GLY A 103 -3.30 21.69 18.20
N ASN A 104 -3.45 20.47 18.70
CA ASN A 104 -2.40 19.71 19.37
C ASN A 104 -1.75 18.64 18.48
N ARG A 105 -1.92 18.72 17.17
CA ARG A 105 -1.55 17.67 16.22
C ARG A 105 -0.07 17.34 16.22
N LEU A 106 0.79 18.36 16.22
CA LEU A 106 2.24 18.14 16.26
C LEU A 106 2.67 17.33 17.49
N SER A 107 2.10 17.62 18.65
CA SER A 107 2.36 16.86 19.85
C SER A 107 1.84 15.41 19.76
N GLU A 108 0.66 15.22 19.17
CA GLU A 108 0.05 13.91 19.01
C GLU A 108 0.87 13.01 18.07
N VAL A 109 1.22 13.50 16.88
CA VAL A 109 1.98 12.70 15.90
C VAL A 109 3.43 12.46 16.30
N SER A 110 3.96 13.23 17.25
CA SER A 110 5.30 13.06 17.82
C SER A 110 5.38 12.02 18.94
N GLN A 111 4.26 11.42 19.34
CA GLN A 111 4.25 10.41 20.39
C GLN A 111 4.95 9.12 19.94
N ALA A 112 5.55 8.40 20.87
CA ALA A 112 6.28 7.14 20.63
C ALA A 112 5.45 6.07 19.90
N LYS A 113 4.12 6.05 20.11
CA LYS A 113 3.21 5.15 19.35
C LYS A 113 3.23 5.35 17.84
N HIS A 114 3.74 6.48 17.35
CA HIS A 114 3.85 6.84 15.93
C HIS A 114 5.29 6.82 15.39
N ALA A 115 6.23 6.28 16.17
CA ALA A 115 7.66 6.19 15.81
C ALA A 115 7.98 5.12 14.75
N HIS A 116 6.99 4.35 14.30
CA HIS A 116 7.16 3.32 13.29
C HIS A 116 6.14 3.52 12.15
N PRO A 117 6.45 3.08 10.92
CA PRO A 117 5.50 3.14 9.80
C PRO A 117 4.23 2.37 10.13
N LYS A 118 3.09 3.02 10.02
CA LYS A 118 1.76 2.42 10.23
C LYS A 118 0.82 2.92 9.15
N TYR A 119 0.31 2.00 8.35
CA TYR A 119 -0.65 2.31 7.30
C TYR A 119 -2.00 1.67 7.62
N CYS A 120 -3.06 2.45 7.55
CA CYS A 120 -4.43 1.98 7.68
C CYS A 120 -5.16 2.14 6.35
N LEU A 121 -5.42 1.02 5.67
CA LEU A 121 -6.15 1.00 4.41
C LEU A 121 -7.63 0.72 4.68
N LYS A 122 -8.43 1.78 4.77
CA LYS A 122 -9.86 1.69 5.01
C LYS A 122 -10.60 1.45 3.69
N MET A 123 -11.07 0.25 3.49
CA MET A 123 -11.80 -0.18 2.30
C MET A 123 -13.15 -0.80 2.69
N ALA A 124 -14.17 -0.66 1.85
CA ALA A 124 -15.49 -1.26 2.09
C ALA A 124 -15.42 -2.80 2.10
N THR A 125 -16.42 -3.43 2.70
CA THR A 125 -16.55 -4.90 2.67
C THR A 125 -16.79 -5.36 1.24
N GLY A 126 -16.16 -6.47 0.84
CA GLY A 126 -16.30 -7.02 -0.51
C GLY A 126 -15.42 -6.35 -1.59
N THR A 127 -14.62 -5.33 -1.26
CA THR A 127 -13.78 -4.62 -2.23
C THR A 127 -12.40 -5.25 -2.44
N GLY A 128 -12.20 -6.50 -2.06
CA GLY A 128 -10.96 -7.24 -2.32
C GLY A 128 -9.75 -6.73 -1.52
N LYS A 129 -9.92 -6.42 -0.22
CA LYS A 129 -8.82 -6.03 0.69
C LYS A 129 -7.65 -7.01 0.67
N THR A 130 -7.94 -8.31 0.54
CA THR A 130 -6.93 -9.38 0.49
C THR A 130 -5.99 -9.22 -0.70
N TRP A 131 -6.50 -8.79 -1.86
CA TRP A 131 -5.68 -8.50 -3.04
C TRP A 131 -4.68 -7.38 -2.80
N VAL A 132 -5.11 -6.31 -2.13
CA VAL A 132 -4.22 -5.21 -1.73
C VAL A 132 -3.16 -5.70 -0.76
N LEU A 133 -3.56 -6.50 0.24
CA LEU A 133 -2.62 -7.10 1.19
C LEU A 133 -1.59 -7.97 0.48
N GLN A 134 -2.01 -8.86 -0.42
CA GLN A 134 -1.12 -9.71 -1.20
C GLN A 134 -0.15 -8.88 -2.06
N ALA A 135 -0.64 -7.85 -2.76
CA ALA A 135 0.21 -6.97 -3.56
C ALA A 135 1.30 -6.29 -2.70
N LEU A 136 0.93 -5.77 -1.53
CA LEU A 136 1.89 -5.12 -0.62
C LEU A 136 2.89 -6.11 -0.02
N LEU A 137 2.49 -7.34 0.28
CA LEU A 137 3.42 -8.39 0.72
C LEU A 137 4.39 -8.79 -0.39
N ILE A 138 3.90 -8.98 -1.62
CA ILE A 138 4.73 -9.28 -2.79
C ILE A 138 5.74 -8.15 -3.03
N TRP A 139 5.27 -6.90 -2.98
CA TRP A 139 6.14 -5.73 -3.12
C TRP A 139 7.28 -5.72 -2.10
N GLN A 140 6.98 -5.93 -0.82
CA GLN A 140 7.96 -5.99 0.25
C GLN A 140 8.95 -7.15 0.05
N LEU A 141 8.42 -8.35 -0.23
CA LEU A 141 9.22 -9.56 -0.40
C LEU A 141 10.20 -9.44 -1.56
N LEU A 142 9.72 -9.05 -2.74
CA LEU A 142 10.55 -8.99 -3.95
C LEU A 142 11.63 -7.92 -3.85
N ASN A 143 11.30 -6.73 -3.31
CA ASN A 143 12.29 -5.69 -3.08
C ASN A 143 13.37 -6.12 -2.08
N LYS A 144 12.98 -6.77 -0.98
CA LYS A 144 13.96 -7.28 -0.01
C LYS A 144 14.85 -8.36 -0.62
N SER A 145 14.27 -9.27 -1.41
CA SER A 145 15.03 -10.34 -2.07
C SER A 145 16.01 -9.75 -3.08
N ALA A 146 15.57 -8.84 -3.94
CA ALA A 146 16.45 -8.19 -4.92
C ALA A 146 17.60 -7.39 -4.25
N ALA A 147 17.32 -6.68 -3.15
CA ALA A 147 18.33 -5.97 -2.39
C ALA A 147 19.39 -6.93 -1.81
N LEU A 148 18.97 -8.05 -1.22
CA LEU A 148 19.87 -9.06 -0.66
C LEU A 148 20.71 -9.76 -1.74
N GLU A 149 20.13 -10.05 -2.90
CA GLU A 149 20.85 -10.59 -4.06
C GLU A 149 21.94 -9.61 -4.56
N ALA A 150 21.66 -8.30 -4.47
CA ALA A 150 22.64 -7.25 -4.75
C ALA A 150 23.65 -6.99 -3.61
N GLY A 151 23.60 -7.76 -2.53
CA GLY A 151 24.48 -7.60 -1.37
C GLY A 151 24.12 -6.44 -0.44
N VAL A 152 22.91 -5.90 -0.54
CA VAL A 152 22.43 -4.75 0.27
C VAL A 152 21.28 -5.21 1.18
N ASP A 153 21.38 -4.91 2.47
CA ASP A 153 20.26 -5.10 3.41
C ASP A 153 19.43 -3.82 3.51
N ASP A 154 18.55 -3.60 2.54
CA ASP A 154 17.66 -2.43 2.54
C ASP A 154 16.60 -2.54 3.65
N ALA A 155 16.74 -1.68 4.67
CA ALA A 155 15.88 -1.68 5.85
C ALA A 155 14.43 -1.20 5.56
N ARG A 156 14.17 -0.62 4.39
CA ARG A 156 12.81 -0.23 3.98
C ARG A 156 11.92 -1.44 3.71
N PHE A 157 12.50 -2.59 3.39
CA PHE A 157 11.77 -3.77 2.97
C PHE A 157 12.00 -4.96 3.91
N THR A 158 11.06 -5.90 3.93
CA THR A 158 11.12 -7.11 4.74
C THR A 158 10.67 -8.35 3.95
N ARG A 159 11.14 -9.52 4.37
CA ARG A 159 10.65 -10.83 3.93
C ARG A 159 9.99 -11.64 5.05
N HIS A 160 9.87 -11.05 6.24
CA HIS A 160 9.24 -11.69 7.38
C HIS A 160 7.94 -10.98 7.72
N PHE A 161 6.83 -11.71 7.70
CA PHE A 161 5.50 -11.17 7.87
C PHE A 161 4.76 -11.90 9.00
N LEU A 162 4.02 -11.15 9.80
CA LEU A 162 3.05 -11.68 10.74
C LEU A 162 1.65 -11.20 10.33
N LEU A 163 0.78 -12.14 9.97
CA LEU A 163 -0.62 -11.88 9.61
C LEU A 163 -1.50 -12.22 10.83
N VAL A 164 -2.23 -11.23 11.32
CA VAL A 164 -3.17 -11.40 12.44
C VAL A 164 -4.60 -11.29 11.94
N ALA A 165 -5.36 -12.36 12.11
CA ALA A 165 -6.77 -12.42 11.74
C ALA A 165 -7.67 -12.23 12.97
N PRO A 166 -8.72 -11.39 12.92
CA PRO A 166 -9.58 -11.12 14.07
C PRO A 166 -10.57 -12.25 14.39
N GLY A 167 -10.57 -13.34 13.61
CA GLY A 167 -11.44 -14.48 13.83
C GLY A 167 -11.21 -15.60 12.82
N LEU A 168 -11.77 -16.80 13.11
CA LEU A 168 -11.53 -18.02 12.35
C LEU A 168 -11.92 -17.90 10.86
N ILE A 169 -13.05 -17.27 10.56
CA ILE A 169 -13.52 -17.09 9.18
C ILE A 169 -12.53 -16.23 8.36
N VAL A 170 -11.96 -15.18 8.96
CA VAL A 170 -10.96 -14.33 8.29
C VAL A 170 -9.65 -15.11 8.15
N TYR A 171 -9.27 -15.87 9.14
CA TYR A 171 -8.09 -16.74 9.11
C TYR A 171 -8.15 -17.75 7.97
N GLU A 172 -9.26 -18.51 7.85
CA GLU A 172 -9.47 -19.48 6.78
C GLU A 172 -9.39 -18.84 5.38
N ARG A 173 -10.03 -17.68 5.20
CA ARG A 173 -9.93 -16.93 3.94
C ARG A 173 -8.52 -16.44 3.62
N LEU A 174 -7.73 -16.09 4.62
CA LEU A 174 -6.33 -15.75 4.43
C LEU A 174 -5.50 -16.99 4.06
N LEU A 175 -5.75 -18.13 4.70
CA LEU A 175 -5.12 -19.40 4.30
C LEU A 175 -5.42 -19.73 2.84
N ASP A 176 -6.69 -19.66 2.42
CA ASP A 176 -7.06 -19.90 1.02
C ASP A 176 -6.37 -18.94 0.05
N ALA A 177 -6.27 -17.67 0.45
CA ALA A 177 -5.63 -16.65 -0.39
C ALA A 177 -4.10 -16.80 -0.52
N PHE A 178 -3.42 -17.33 0.51
CA PHE A 178 -1.96 -17.44 0.53
C PHE A 178 -1.43 -18.86 0.29
N LEU A 179 -2.23 -19.87 0.56
CA LEU A 179 -1.82 -21.28 0.43
C LEU A 179 -2.66 -22.07 -0.58
N GLY A 180 -3.62 -21.41 -1.23
CA GLY A 180 -4.60 -22.07 -2.10
C GLY A 180 -5.77 -22.69 -1.32
N LYS A 181 -6.86 -23.00 -2.03
CA LYS A 181 -8.02 -23.65 -1.44
C LYS A 181 -7.71 -25.11 -1.13
N GLU A 182 -8.28 -25.59 -0.04
CA GLU A 182 -8.17 -27.01 0.34
C GLU A 182 -9.26 -27.83 -0.38
N VAL A 183 -8.82 -28.73 -1.24
CA VAL A 183 -9.69 -29.68 -1.95
C VAL A 183 -9.15 -31.10 -1.71
N GLY A 184 -9.95 -31.94 -1.08
CA GLY A 184 -9.56 -33.34 -0.79
C GLY A 184 -8.32 -33.47 0.11
N GLY A 185 -8.08 -32.53 1.03
CA GLY A 185 -6.95 -32.55 1.96
C GLY A 185 -5.64 -31.98 1.37
N VAL A 186 -5.67 -31.47 0.14
CA VAL A 186 -4.53 -30.82 -0.52
C VAL A 186 -4.90 -29.38 -0.86
N ARG A 187 -3.97 -28.44 -0.62
CA ARG A 187 -4.16 -27.03 -1.01
C ARG A 187 -3.67 -26.80 -2.42
N ASP A 188 -4.50 -26.15 -3.23
CA ASP A 188 -4.24 -25.88 -4.65
C ASP A 188 -4.71 -24.46 -5.02
N PHE A 189 -3.93 -23.79 -5.86
CA PHE A 189 -4.23 -22.47 -6.43
C PHE A 189 -5.01 -22.53 -7.74
N SER A 190 -5.22 -23.72 -8.31
CA SER A 190 -5.86 -23.90 -9.62
C SER A 190 -7.39 -23.90 -9.57
N SER A 191 -8.00 -23.74 -8.39
CA SER A 191 -9.46 -23.81 -8.20
C SER A 191 -10.09 -22.46 -7.84
#